data_a1e643e9683af67ec7e8306864ce39bc
#
_entry.id   a1e643e9683af67ec7e8306864ce39bc
#
_cell.length_a   1.000
_cell.length_b   1.000
_cell.length_c   1.000
_cell.angle_alpha   90.00
_cell.angle_beta   90.00
_cell.angle_gamma   90.00
#
_symmetry.space_group_name_H-M   'P 1'
#
loop_
_entity.id
_entity.type
_entity.pdbx_description
1 polymer ?
#
loop_
_entity_poly.entity_id
_entity_poly.type
_entity_poly.pdbx_seq_one_letter_code
_entity_poly.pdbx_strand_id
1 'polypeptide(L)'
;MNHEPELIISKKSQPISSSGKTVYVEIYRLDNEKKWSLAIDDEFNNTTIWDKDFKSEKGALLEAQKSILKEGVNHFIGPADGKCEWSQNR
;
A
#
# COMPACT_ATOMS: atom_id res chain seq x y z
N MET A 1 0.00 2.43 -33.14
CA MET A 1 -0.75 3.10 -32.10
C MET A 1 -0.14 2.78 -30.74
N ASN A 2 0.09 3.78 -29.97
CA ASN A 2 0.70 3.58 -28.65
C ASN A 2 -0.34 3.19 -27.63
N HIS A 3 -0.08 2.10 -26.96
CA HIS A 3 -0.93 1.65 -25.88
C HIS A 3 -0.34 2.15 -24.56
N GLU A 4 -1.08 2.97 -23.86
CA GLU A 4 -0.65 3.42 -22.54
C GLU A 4 -1.07 2.38 -21.52
N PRO A 5 -0.14 1.96 -20.65
CA PRO A 5 -0.49 0.98 -19.64
C PRO A 5 -1.58 1.52 -18.72
N GLU A 6 -2.53 0.68 -18.40
CA GLU A 6 -3.60 1.03 -17.49
C GLU A 6 -3.30 0.50 -16.10
N LEU A 7 -3.71 1.26 -15.10
CA LEU A 7 -3.54 0.85 -13.72
C LEU A 7 -4.62 -0.18 -13.37
N ILE A 8 -4.17 -1.30 -12.85
CA ILE A 8 -5.05 -2.37 -12.41
C ILE A 8 -4.99 -2.44 -10.90
N ILE A 9 -6.13 -2.25 -10.25
CA ILE A 9 -6.24 -2.31 -8.80
C ILE A 9 -6.75 -3.70 -8.42
N SER A 10 -6.01 -4.37 -7.54
CA SER A 10 -6.40 -5.70 -7.09
C SER A 10 -7.68 -5.65 -6.28
N LYS A 11 -8.50 -6.68 -6.43
CA LYS A 11 -9.69 -6.82 -5.59
C LYS A 11 -9.34 -7.10 -4.14
N LYS A 12 -8.09 -7.44 -3.85
CA LYS A 12 -7.64 -7.67 -2.48
C LYS A 12 -7.24 -6.37 -1.78
N SER A 13 -7.24 -5.25 -2.49
CA SER A 13 -7.04 -3.95 -1.87
C SER A 13 -8.18 -3.69 -0.89
N GLN A 14 -7.85 -3.29 0.33
CA GLN A 14 -8.87 -3.20 1.36
C GLN A 14 -8.40 -2.32 2.51
N PRO A 15 -9.33 -1.75 3.28
CA PRO A 15 -8.95 -1.07 4.51
C PRO A 15 -8.66 -2.08 5.61
N ILE A 16 -7.77 -1.71 6.52
CA ILE A 16 -7.47 -2.48 7.71
C ILE A 16 -7.57 -1.56 8.91
N SER A 17 -8.39 -1.94 9.87
CA SER A 17 -8.58 -1.16 11.07
C SER A 17 -7.98 -1.88 12.27
N SER A 18 -7.32 -1.12 13.13
CA SER A 18 -6.70 -1.64 14.34
C SER A 18 -6.60 -0.52 15.35
N SER A 19 -6.98 -0.79 16.59
CA SER A 19 -6.88 0.18 17.69
C SER A 19 -7.59 1.49 17.37
N GLY A 20 -8.73 1.39 16.70
CA GLY A 20 -9.54 2.55 16.36
C GLY A 20 -9.01 3.38 15.20
N LYS A 21 -8.01 2.90 14.50
CA LYS A 21 -7.42 3.61 13.36
C LYS A 21 -7.50 2.75 12.13
N THR A 22 -7.61 3.41 10.98
CA THR A 22 -7.78 2.71 9.70
C THR A 22 -6.71 3.16 8.71
N VAL A 23 -6.15 2.18 8.02
CA VAL A 23 -5.28 2.44 6.88
C VAL A 23 -5.83 1.67 5.69
N TYR A 24 -5.41 2.07 4.49
CA TYR A 24 -5.96 1.52 3.25
C TYR A 24 -4.84 0.82 2.50
N VAL A 25 -4.96 -0.49 2.37
CA VAL A 25 -3.99 -1.29 1.65
C VAL A 25 -4.32 -1.22 0.17
N GLU A 26 -3.37 -0.82 -0.64
CA GLU A 26 -3.52 -0.74 -2.08
C GLU A 26 -2.55 -1.69 -2.75
N ILE A 27 -3.09 -2.59 -3.55
CA ILE A 27 -2.31 -3.56 -4.30
C ILE A 27 -2.64 -3.32 -5.76
N TYR A 28 -1.62 -3.00 -6.56
CA TYR A 28 -1.86 -2.56 -7.92
C TYR A 28 -0.69 -2.94 -8.83
N ARG A 29 -0.94 -2.88 -10.12
CA ARG A 29 0.10 -3.04 -11.13
C ARG A 29 -0.35 -2.35 -12.40
N LEU A 30 0.57 -2.14 -13.32
CA LEU A 30 0.21 -1.73 -14.67
C LEU A 30 -0.14 -2.98 -15.47
N ASP A 31 -0.98 -2.83 -16.48
CA ASP A 31 -1.47 -3.98 -17.22
C ASP A 31 -0.36 -4.67 -18.00
N ASN A 32 0.76 -3.99 -18.25
CA ASN A 32 1.88 -4.59 -18.93
C ASN A 32 2.93 -5.15 -17.95
N GLU A 33 2.63 -5.15 -16.64
CA GLU A 33 3.50 -5.70 -15.62
C GLU A 33 2.91 -6.98 -15.07
N LYS A 34 3.76 -7.90 -14.67
CA LYS A 34 3.31 -9.17 -14.10
C LYS A 34 3.33 -9.15 -12.58
N LYS A 35 4.09 -8.25 -12.00
CA LYS A 35 4.26 -8.21 -10.54
C LYS A 35 3.41 -7.09 -9.95
N TRP A 36 3.05 -7.27 -8.70
CA TRP A 36 2.18 -6.35 -7.99
C TRP A 36 2.97 -5.41 -7.11
N SER A 37 2.49 -4.19 -7.00
CA SER A 37 3.05 -3.19 -6.11
C SER A 37 2.15 -3.08 -4.88
N LEU A 38 2.73 -2.64 -3.77
CA LEU A 38 2.01 -2.52 -2.50
C LEU A 38 2.22 -1.14 -1.92
N ALA A 39 1.13 -0.53 -1.47
CA ALA A 39 1.18 0.73 -0.77
C ALA A 39 0.14 0.73 0.34
N ILE A 40 0.37 1.53 1.35
CA ILE A 40 -0.59 1.75 2.43
C ILE A 40 -0.78 3.25 2.58
N ASP A 41 -2.04 3.69 2.50
CA ASP A 41 -2.40 5.09 2.70
C ASP A 41 -3.06 5.24 4.06
N ASP A 42 -2.82 6.37 4.71
CA ASP A 42 -3.54 6.69 5.94
C ASP A 42 -4.69 7.66 5.65
N GLU A 43 -5.37 8.09 6.70
CA GLU A 43 -6.52 8.98 6.56
C GLU A 43 -6.13 10.39 6.16
N PHE A 44 -4.86 10.73 6.24
CA PHE A 44 -4.36 12.08 6.00
C PHE A 44 -3.59 12.17 4.69
N ASN A 45 -3.76 11.17 3.81
CA ASN A 45 -3.10 11.11 2.49
C ASN A 45 -1.59 10.92 2.55
N ASN A 46 -1.09 10.36 3.64
CA ASN A 46 0.29 9.92 3.70
C ASN A 46 0.35 8.50 3.14
N THR A 47 1.36 8.23 2.33
CA THR A 47 1.48 6.95 1.65
C THR A 47 2.82 6.30 1.96
N THR A 48 2.78 5.02 2.34
CA THR A 48 3.97 4.20 2.49
C THR A 48 4.01 3.22 1.31
N ILE A 49 5.08 3.25 0.55
CA ILE A 49 5.20 2.42 -0.63
C ILE A 49 6.35 1.43 -0.43
N TRP A 50 6.07 0.15 -0.67
CA TRP A 50 7.12 -0.87 -0.66
C TRP A 50 7.94 -0.74 -1.94
N ASP A 51 9.24 -0.82 -1.82
CA ASP A 51 10.12 -0.70 -2.99
C ASP A 51 10.45 -2.05 -3.60
N LYS A 52 9.69 -3.07 -3.26
CA LYS A 52 9.82 -4.37 -3.90
C LYS A 52 8.48 -4.79 -4.48
N ASP A 53 8.53 -5.65 -5.48
CA ASP A 53 7.32 -6.15 -6.13
C ASP A 53 6.96 -7.52 -5.57
N PHE A 54 5.71 -7.90 -5.76
CA PHE A 54 5.18 -9.17 -5.27
C PHE A 54 4.69 -10.00 -6.46
N LYS A 55 4.91 -11.28 -6.40
CA LYS A 55 4.51 -12.17 -7.49
C LYS A 55 3.01 -12.39 -7.54
N SER A 56 2.33 -12.17 -6.42
CA SER A 56 0.88 -12.42 -6.36
C SER A 56 0.21 -11.37 -5.49
N GLU A 57 -1.08 -11.18 -5.73
CA GLU A 57 -1.90 -10.29 -4.92
C GLU A 57 -1.95 -10.77 -3.48
N LYS A 58 -2.05 -12.08 -3.30
CA LYS A 58 -2.11 -12.65 -1.96
C LYS A 58 -0.81 -12.38 -1.20
N GLY A 59 0.32 -12.51 -1.87
CA GLY A 59 1.61 -12.23 -1.25
C GLY A 59 1.72 -10.79 -0.79
N ALA A 60 1.25 -9.86 -1.62
CA ALA A 60 1.26 -8.44 -1.26
C ALA A 60 0.36 -8.18 -0.06
N LEU A 61 -0.85 -8.77 -0.06
CA LEU A 61 -1.76 -8.58 1.07
C LEU A 61 -1.18 -9.16 2.36
N LEU A 62 -0.57 -10.34 2.29
CA LEU A 62 0.04 -10.94 3.46
C LEU A 62 1.16 -10.09 4.02
N GLU A 63 1.95 -9.48 3.14
CA GLU A 63 3.02 -8.60 3.59
C GLU A 63 2.44 -7.39 4.31
N ALA A 64 1.38 -6.80 3.78
CA ALA A 64 0.74 -5.65 4.41
C ALA A 64 0.20 -6.02 5.80
N GLN A 65 -0.52 -7.13 5.89
CA GLN A 65 -1.08 -7.58 7.15
C GLN A 65 0.01 -7.89 8.18
N LYS A 66 1.06 -8.54 7.74
CA LYS A 66 2.17 -8.91 8.60
C LYS A 66 2.88 -7.67 9.12
N SER A 67 3.09 -6.68 8.26
CA SER A 67 3.75 -5.45 8.65
C SER A 67 2.92 -4.65 9.66
N ILE A 68 1.61 -4.61 9.47
CA ILE A 68 0.73 -3.93 10.41
C ILE A 68 0.74 -4.61 11.76
N LEU A 69 0.74 -5.94 11.79
CA LEU A 69 0.80 -6.68 13.05
C LEU A 69 2.13 -6.49 13.76
N LYS A 70 3.22 -6.47 12.99
CA LYS A 70 4.55 -6.40 13.57
C LYS A 70 4.88 -4.99 14.07
N GLU A 71 4.55 -3.98 13.28
CA GLU A 71 4.97 -2.61 13.59
C GLU A 71 3.86 -1.76 14.15
N GLY A 72 2.61 -2.24 14.06
CA GLY A 72 1.46 -1.49 14.52
C GLY A 72 0.92 -0.55 13.46
N VAL A 73 -0.38 -0.29 13.51
CA VAL A 73 -1.04 0.54 12.51
C VAL A 73 -0.51 1.98 12.57
N ASN A 74 -0.11 2.45 13.75
CA ASN A 74 0.41 3.81 13.90
C ASN A 74 1.67 4.07 13.09
N HIS A 75 2.43 3.01 12.79
CA HIS A 75 3.64 3.15 11.99
C HIS A 75 3.32 3.69 10.59
N PHE A 76 2.11 3.43 10.11
CA PHE A 76 1.71 3.81 8.77
C PHE A 76 0.86 5.08 8.73
N ILE A 77 0.68 5.72 9.89
CA ILE A 77 -0.09 6.96 9.97
C ILE A 77 0.88 8.11 10.14
N GLY A 78 0.85 9.03 9.20
CA GLY A 78 1.72 10.18 9.20
C GLY A 78 1.06 11.42 9.78
N PRO A 79 1.66 12.57 9.56
CA PRO A 79 1.11 13.82 10.08
C PRO A 79 -0.26 14.14 9.52
N ALA A 80 -1.08 14.78 10.32
CA ALA A 80 -2.45 15.10 9.93
C ALA A 80 -2.52 16.06 8.74
N ASP A 81 -1.46 16.81 8.47
CA ASP A 81 -1.43 17.73 7.34
C ASP A 81 -0.97 17.07 6.05
N GLY A 82 -0.71 15.77 6.07
CA GLY A 82 -0.29 15.05 4.89
C GLY A 82 1.15 15.28 4.49
N LYS A 83 1.93 15.93 5.33
CA LYS A 83 3.34 16.21 5.05
C LYS A 83 4.21 15.20 5.76
N CYS A 84 4.50 14.12 5.09
CA CYS A 84 5.33 13.07 5.65
C CYS A 84 6.78 13.34 5.30
N GLU A 85 7.60 13.58 6.33
CA GLU A 85 9.02 13.87 6.11
C GLU A 85 9.88 12.64 6.05
N TRP A 86 9.40 11.56 6.60
CA TRP A 86 10.18 10.34 6.56
C TRP A 86 10.07 9.72 5.18
N SER A 87 11.11 9.02 4.84
CA SER A 87 11.19 8.45 3.51
C SER A 87 10.02 7.51 3.25
N GLN A 88 9.49 7.59 2.07
CA GLN A 88 8.50 6.63 1.61
C GLN A 88 9.13 5.31 1.23
N ASN A 89 10.43 5.23 1.25
CA ASN A 89 11.13 4.00 0.93
C ASN A 89 11.19 3.12 2.16
N ARG A 90 10.68 1.94 1.99
CA ARG A 90 10.61 1.01 3.10
C ARG A 90 11.10 -0.34 2.68
#